data_f7669b65ac202b7129593c88ab9ec73b
#
_entry.id   f7669b65ac202b7129593c88ab9ec73b
#
_cell.length_a   1.000
_cell.length_b   1.000
_cell.length_c   1.000
_cell.angle_alpha   90.00
_cell.angle_beta   90.00
_cell.angle_gamma   90.00
#
_symmetry.space_group_name_H-M   'P 1'
#
loop_
_entity.id
_entity.type
_entity.pdbx_description
1 polymer ?
#
loop_
_entity_poly.entity_id
_entity_poly.type
_entity_poly.pdbx_seq_one_letter_code
_entity_poly.pdbx_strand_id
1 'polypeptide(L)'
;MEKYIGKSVYKGTAIGPINVLKKSDGIVKRQHIEDVAAELQRLEDAKKQAQAQLGALYEKALQEVGEVNAQIFEVHQMMLEDEDYQDAIHSMIETEELNAEYAVAVTGDNFAEIFANMDDEYMQARSADVKDISNRLIRNLSGEEELDWAHMEPSIIVADDLTPSETVQMDKRKILAFVTVHGSTNSHTAILARMMNIPALIGVPVELDSLHSGTMGIVDGKDAVFCVDPDEATIAAAHEMQARAAEQKRLLANYKGRPSVTKSGRKVNVYANIGSVSDVAYVQENDAEGIGLFRSEFLYLGKTALPDETEQFNTYRQVLQTMGGKKVIIRTLDIGADKNVDYLGLGKEDNPAMGYRAIRICLKQPDVFKTQLRALLRAAKYGNLAIMYPMIISVDEVLRIREIVAEVAAELKREQIPYAIPEQGIMIETPAAVMICEELAELVDFFSIGTNDLTQYTLAIDRQNEKLDEFYNPHHEAVLRMIQMTIDGAHKAGKWAGICGELGADTTLTERFVEMGIDELSVAPSMVLSVRSKICEMA
;
A
#
# COMPACT_ATOMS: atom_id res chain seq x y z
N MET A 1 27.96 -14.99 15.26
CA MET A 1 26.79 -14.09 15.31
C MET A 1 27.13 -12.76 14.66
N GLU A 2 26.46 -12.43 13.56
CA GLU A 2 26.60 -11.18 12.85
C GLU A 2 25.25 -10.45 12.85
N LYS A 3 25.26 -9.12 12.97
CA LYS A 3 24.06 -8.31 13.00
C LYS A 3 24.11 -7.24 11.92
N TYR A 4 23.05 -7.13 11.17
CA TYR A 4 22.87 -6.15 10.10
C TYR A 4 21.64 -5.32 10.40
N ILE A 5 21.70 -4.03 10.09
CA ILE A 5 20.58 -3.10 10.29
C ILE A 5 20.04 -2.73 8.91
N GLY A 6 18.73 -2.88 8.72
CA GLY A 6 18.01 -2.51 7.50
C GLY A 6 16.92 -1.51 7.79
N LYS A 7 16.00 -1.34 6.83
CA LYS A 7 14.75 -0.59 7.02
C LYS A 7 13.60 -1.59 7.22
N SER A 8 12.81 -1.41 8.28
CA SER A 8 11.65 -2.26 8.57
C SER A 8 10.49 -1.96 7.64
N VAL A 9 9.95 -3.01 7.03
CA VAL A 9 8.73 -2.95 6.19
C VAL A 9 7.51 -3.42 6.97
N TYR A 10 7.66 -4.49 7.74
CA TYR A 10 6.63 -5.03 8.59
C TYR A 10 7.23 -5.52 9.92
N LYS A 11 6.62 -5.08 11.02
CA LYS A 11 7.08 -5.37 12.38
C LYS A 11 6.71 -6.80 12.76
N GLY A 12 7.61 -7.47 13.45
CA GLY A 12 7.44 -8.83 13.94
C GLY A 12 8.79 -9.50 14.12
N THR A 13 8.81 -10.64 14.79
CA THR A 13 10.03 -11.42 15.01
C THR A 13 9.90 -12.78 14.34
N ALA A 14 10.83 -13.12 13.46
CA ALA A 14 10.95 -14.43 12.83
C ALA A 14 12.27 -15.10 13.21
N ILE A 15 12.22 -16.41 13.43
CA ILE A 15 13.36 -17.25 13.76
C ILE A 15 13.29 -18.49 12.88
N GLY A 16 14.37 -18.81 12.21
CA GLY A 16 14.43 -20.02 11.38
C GLY A 16 15.67 -20.09 10.51
N PRO A 17 15.81 -21.16 9.75
CA PRO A 17 16.89 -21.27 8.78
C PRO A 17 16.75 -20.20 7.72
N ILE A 18 17.86 -19.62 7.30
CA ILE A 18 17.90 -18.72 6.14
C ILE A 18 17.92 -19.53 4.85
N ASN A 19 17.26 -19.03 3.83
CA ASN A 19 17.36 -19.52 2.47
C ASN A 19 17.83 -18.37 1.58
N VAL A 20 19.06 -18.48 1.08
CA VAL A 20 19.71 -17.45 0.29
C VAL A 20 19.37 -17.67 -1.17
N LEU A 21 18.62 -16.74 -1.73
CA LEU A 21 18.30 -16.70 -3.15
C LEU A 21 19.38 -15.90 -3.86
N LYS A 22 20.36 -16.58 -4.39
CA LYS A 22 21.34 -15.97 -5.29
C LYS A 22 20.71 -15.95 -6.68
N LYS A 23 20.62 -14.76 -7.27
CA LYS A 23 20.46 -14.70 -8.72
C LYS A 23 21.71 -15.37 -9.28
N SER A 24 21.52 -16.43 -10.08
CA SER A 24 22.66 -16.98 -10.77
C SER A 24 23.25 -15.82 -11.60
N ASP A 25 24.45 -15.38 -11.25
CA ASP A 25 25.30 -14.65 -12.15
C ASP A 25 25.68 -15.63 -13.27
N GLY A 26 24.68 -16.09 -14.00
CA GLY A 26 24.86 -16.80 -15.24
C GLY A 26 25.58 -15.83 -16.17
N ILE A 27 26.90 -15.74 -16.06
CA ILE A 27 27.71 -15.05 -17.05
C ILE A 27 27.35 -15.71 -18.36
N VAL A 28 26.38 -15.11 -19.06
CA VAL A 28 25.96 -15.58 -20.37
C VAL A 28 27.15 -15.39 -21.28
N LYS A 29 27.77 -16.51 -21.65
CA LYS A 29 28.98 -16.48 -22.49
C LYS A 29 28.57 -16.16 -23.92
N ARG A 30 29.25 -15.19 -24.51
CA ARG A 30 29.16 -14.92 -25.94
C ARG A 30 29.70 -16.12 -26.70
N GLN A 31 28.86 -16.74 -27.52
CA GLN A 31 29.22 -17.89 -28.35
C GLN A 31 28.80 -17.62 -29.80
N HIS A 32 29.68 -17.97 -30.75
CA HIS A 32 29.34 -17.94 -32.16
C HIS A 32 28.55 -19.20 -32.50
N ILE A 33 27.50 -19.05 -33.30
CA ILE A 33 26.63 -20.14 -33.77
C ILE A 33 26.87 -20.43 -35.25
N GLU A 34 26.68 -21.69 -35.65
CA GLU A 34 26.83 -22.11 -37.03
C GLU A 34 25.47 -22.22 -37.78
N ASP A 35 24.38 -22.40 -37.02
CA ASP A 35 23.02 -22.56 -37.55
C ASP A 35 22.07 -21.52 -36.96
N VAL A 36 21.98 -20.37 -37.64
CA VAL A 36 21.12 -19.24 -37.27
C VAL A 36 19.64 -19.65 -37.22
N ALA A 37 19.19 -20.50 -38.15
CA ALA A 37 17.79 -20.90 -38.22
C ALA A 37 17.39 -21.78 -37.00
N ALA A 38 18.28 -22.70 -36.62
CA ALA A 38 18.08 -23.53 -35.43
C ALA A 38 18.06 -22.69 -34.15
N GLU A 39 18.91 -21.66 -34.06
CA GLU A 39 18.99 -20.77 -32.87
C GLU A 39 17.76 -19.87 -32.75
N LEU A 40 17.27 -19.32 -33.86
CA LEU A 40 16.01 -18.57 -33.88
C LEU A 40 14.81 -19.45 -33.48
N GLN A 41 14.78 -20.70 -33.94
CA GLN A 41 13.72 -21.63 -33.52
C GLN A 41 13.79 -21.92 -32.01
N ARG A 42 15.00 -22.04 -31.46
CA ARG A 42 15.24 -22.25 -30.04
C ARG A 42 14.75 -21.06 -29.22
N LEU A 43 15.00 -19.82 -29.70
CA LEU A 43 14.48 -18.58 -29.10
C LEU A 43 12.95 -18.57 -29.11
N GLU A 44 12.32 -18.88 -30.25
CA GLU A 44 10.86 -18.91 -30.38
C GLU A 44 10.20 -19.93 -29.44
N ASP A 45 10.83 -21.09 -29.26
CA ASP A 45 10.34 -22.14 -28.37
C ASP A 45 10.48 -21.69 -26.89
N ALA A 46 11.59 -21.05 -26.52
CA ALA A 46 11.78 -20.47 -25.19
C ALA A 46 10.78 -19.31 -24.91
N LYS A 47 10.48 -18.49 -25.91
CA LYS A 47 9.48 -17.42 -25.83
C LYS A 47 8.08 -17.98 -25.58
N LYS A 48 7.65 -19.00 -26.32
CA LYS A 48 6.36 -19.67 -26.09
C LYS A 48 6.26 -20.28 -24.70
N GLN A 49 7.35 -20.87 -24.21
CA GLN A 49 7.41 -21.39 -22.85
C GLN A 49 7.29 -20.27 -21.82
N ALA A 50 7.99 -19.14 -22.01
CA ALA A 50 7.89 -17.98 -21.12
C ALA A 50 6.48 -17.39 -21.09
N GLN A 51 5.81 -17.28 -22.24
CA GLN A 51 4.41 -16.83 -22.32
C GLN A 51 3.46 -17.76 -21.55
N ALA A 52 3.62 -19.08 -21.69
CA ALA A 52 2.81 -20.06 -20.95
C ALA A 52 3.04 -19.95 -19.43
N GLN A 53 4.29 -19.78 -18.99
CA GLN A 53 4.66 -19.58 -17.59
C GLN A 53 4.05 -18.29 -17.03
N LEU A 54 4.14 -17.16 -17.75
CA LEU A 54 3.54 -15.90 -17.35
C LEU A 54 2.01 -15.96 -17.27
N GLY A 55 1.37 -16.68 -18.20
CA GLY A 55 -0.06 -16.93 -18.15
C GLY A 55 -0.47 -17.73 -16.90
N ALA A 56 0.28 -18.75 -16.54
CA ALA A 56 0.04 -19.52 -15.30
C ALA A 56 0.25 -18.66 -14.04
N LEU A 57 1.25 -17.77 -14.05
CA LEU A 57 1.50 -16.83 -12.95
C LEU A 57 0.38 -15.78 -12.83
N TYR A 58 -0.15 -15.29 -13.95
CA TYR A 58 -1.31 -14.40 -13.97
C TYR A 58 -2.52 -15.02 -13.27
N GLU A 59 -2.90 -16.23 -13.67
CA GLU A 59 -4.02 -16.96 -13.07
C GLU A 59 -3.83 -17.20 -11.57
N LYS A 60 -2.61 -17.58 -11.16
CA LYS A 60 -2.28 -17.75 -9.74
C LYS A 60 -2.35 -16.44 -8.97
N ALA A 61 -1.77 -15.37 -9.51
CA ALA A 61 -1.80 -14.04 -8.91
C ALA A 61 -3.22 -13.50 -8.78
N LEU A 62 -4.07 -13.71 -9.80
CA LEU A 62 -5.47 -13.30 -9.78
C LEU A 62 -6.22 -13.91 -8.59
N GLN A 63 -5.95 -15.17 -8.27
CA GLN A 63 -6.58 -15.89 -7.14
C GLN A 63 -6.01 -15.48 -5.78
N GLU A 64 -4.70 -15.22 -5.68
CA GLU A 64 -4.01 -15.03 -4.40
C GLU A 64 -3.84 -13.58 -3.97
N VAL A 65 -3.63 -12.66 -4.93
CA VAL A 65 -3.27 -11.25 -4.64
C VAL A 65 -4.17 -10.24 -5.37
N GLY A 66 -5.12 -10.70 -6.17
CA GLY A 66 -6.14 -9.91 -6.86
C GLY A 66 -5.67 -9.33 -8.19
N GLU A 67 -6.65 -8.81 -8.96
CA GLU A 67 -6.51 -8.39 -10.37
C GLU A 67 -5.42 -7.33 -10.57
N VAL A 68 -5.36 -6.32 -9.72
CA VAL A 68 -4.40 -5.21 -9.85
C VAL A 68 -2.94 -5.70 -9.80
N ASN A 69 -2.65 -6.67 -8.93
CA ASN A 69 -1.31 -7.24 -8.82
C ASN A 69 -1.03 -8.30 -9.89
N ALA A 70 -2.07 -8.93 -10.43
CA ALA A 70 -1.93 -9.90 -11.52
C ALA A 70 -1.60 -9.23 -12.86
N GLN A 71 -2.06 -7.99 -13.09
CA GLN A 71 -1.82 -7.24 -14.33
C GLN A 71 -0.34 -7.09 -14.69
N ILE A 72 0.57 -7.17 -13.74
CA ILE A 72 2.01 -7.12 -14.01
C ILE A 72 2.43 -8.24 -14.99
N PHE A 73 1.81 -9.42 -14.90
CA PHE A 73 2.13 -10.55 -15.78
C PHE A 73 1.57 -10.38 -17.19
N GLU A 74 0.47 -9.66 -17.37
CA GLU A 74 -0.01 -9.23 -18.70
C GLU A 74 0.98 -8.26 -19.35
N VAL A 75 1.48 -7.29 -18.56
CA VAL A 75 2.51 -6.36 -19.04
C VAL A 75 3.79 -7.10 -19.42
N HIS A 76 4.23 -8.09 -18.63
CA HIS A 76 5.39 -8.92 -18.98
C HIS A 76 5.17 -9.69 -20.27
N GLN A 77 3.97 -10.22 -20.51
CA GLN A 77 3.63 -10.88 -21.80
C GLN A 77 3.69 -9.89 -22.97
N MET A 78 3.16 -8.67 -22.79
CA MET A 78 3.23 -7.63 -23.82
C MET A 78 4.68 -7.20 -24.11
N MET A 79 5.52 -7.07 -23.08
CA MET A 79 6.94 -6.72 -23.24
C MET A 79 7.72 -7.84 -23.95
N LEU A 80 7.37 -9.11 -23.74
CA LEU A 80 7.95 -10.23 -24.50
C LEU A 80 7.58 -10.21 -25.99
N GLU A 81 6.45 -9.58 -26.35
CA GLU A 81 5.97 -9.46 -27.73
C GLU A 81 6.36 -8.14 -28.38
N ASP A 82 7.02 -7.23 -27.62
CA ASP A 82 7.44 -5.93 -28.12
C ASP A 82 8.36 -6.08 -29.34
N GLU A 83 8.00 -5.42 -30.45
CA GLU A 83 8.71 -5.53 -31.72
C GLU A 83 10.15 -5.05 -31.60
N ASP A 84 10.40 -3.93 -30.94
CA ASP A 84 11.75 -3.37 -30.81
C ASP A 84 12.66 -4.29 -29.98
N TYR A 85 12.12 -4.90 -28.91
CA TYR A 85 12.83 -5.85 -28.07
C TYR A 85 13.18 -7.13 -28.85
N GLN A 86 12.22 -7.68 -29.59
CA GLN A 86 12.41 -8.89 -30.40
C GLN A 86 13.37 -8.65 -31.57
N ASP A 87 13.21 -7.55 -32.30
CA ASP A 87 14.05 -7.20 -33.44
C ASP A 87 15.52 -7.00 -33.02
N ALA A 88 15.75 -6.43 -31.83
CA ALA A 88 17.10 -6.29 -31.30
C ALA A 88 17.76 -7.66 -31.03
N ILE A 89 17.03 -8.61 -30.45
CA ILE A 89 17.52 -9.97 -30.20
C ILE A 89 17.77 -10.70 -31.54
N HIS A 90 16.81 -10.67 -32.46
CA HIS A 90 16.91 -11.30 -33.77
C HIS A 90 18.10 -10.74 -34.56
N SER A 91 18.30 -9.42 -34.58
CA SER A 91 19.41 -8.79 -35.29
C SER A 91 20.78 -9.28 -34.79
N MET A 92 20.95 -9.49 -33.48
CA MET A 92 22.20 -10.03 -32.93
C MET A 92 22.42 -11.48 -33.31
N ILE A 93 21.36 -12.29 -33.38
CA ILE A 93 21.46 -13.70 -33.80
C ILE A 93 21.72 -13.79 -35.29
N GLU A 94 21.01 -13.01 -36.12
CA GLU A 94 21.08 -13.11 -37.59
C GLU A 94 22.33 -12.43 -38.16
N THR A 95 22.72 -11.27 -37.60
CA THR A 95 23.79 -10.44 -38.19
C THR A 95 25.15 -10.71 -37.54
N GLU A 96 25.18 -10.98 -36.24
CA GLU A 96 26.40 -11.22 -35.50
C GLU A 96 26.66 -12.71 -35.23
N GLU A 97 25.73 -13.60 -35.61
CA GLU A 97 25.80 -15.06 -35.43
C GLU A 97 26.10 -15.43 -33.96
N LEU A 98 25.36 -14.81 -33.03
CA LEU A 98 25.51 -15.00 -31.58
C LEU A 98 24.43 -15.92 -31.02
N ASN A 99 24.75 -16.62 -29.93
CA ASN A 99 23.79 -17.45 -29.23
C ASN A 99 22.65 -16.64 -28.60
N ALA A 100 21.47 -17.23 -28.55
CA ALA A 100 20.24 -16.57 -28.10
C ALA A 100 20.34 -16.07 -26.64
N GLU A 101 20.97 -16.82 -25.73
CA GLU A 101 21.14 -16.38 -24.34
C GLU A 101 21.91 -15.05 -24.26
N TYR A 102 22.98 -14.91 -25.04
CA TYR A 102 23.78 -13.70 -25.04
C TYR A 102 23.03 -12.53 -25.68
N ALA A 103 22.33 -12.77 -26.80
CA ALA A 103 21.50 -11.76 -27.44
C ALA A 103 20.41 -11.25 -26.51
N VAL A 104 19.71 -12.13 -25.78
CA VAL A 104 18.69 -11.77 -24.79
C VAL A 104 19.30 -11.00 -23.62
N ALA A 105 20.44 -11.43 -23.09
CA ALA A 105 21.09 -10.76 -21.95
C ALA A 105 21.47 -9.32 -22.28
N VAL A 106 22.16 -9.13 -23.43
CA VAL A 106 22.59 -7.78 -23.86
C VAL A 106 21.41 -6.87 -24.17
N THR A 107 20.40 -7.39 -24.87
CA THR A 107 19.19 -6.61 -25.19
C THR A 107 18.45 -6.26 -23.90
N GLY A 108 18.29 -7.21 -22.99
CA GLY A 108 17.65 -6.99 -21.68
C GLY A 108 18.37 -5.92 -20.86
N ASP A 109 19.70 -5.94 -20.79
CA ASP A 109 20.47 -4.92 -20.08
C ASP A 109 20.33 -3.54 -20.72
N ASN A 110 20.38 -3.45 -22.05
CA ASN A 110 20.22 -2.19 -22.77
C ASN A 110 18.83 -1.59 -22.56
N PHE A 111 17.76 -2.36 -22.68
CA PHE A 111 16.40 -1.89 -22.46
C PHE A 111 16.18 -1.51 -20.99
N ALA A 112 16.70 -2.31 -20.05
CA ALA A 112 16.64 -1.99 -18.64
C ALA A 112 17.36 -0.67 -18.31
N GLU A 113 18.51 -0.40 -18.93
CA GLU A 113 19.23 0.87 -18.77
C GLU A 113 18.46 2.05 -19.37
N ILE A 114 17.83 1.86 -20.53
CA ILE A 114 16.96 2.89 -21.14
C ILE A 114 15.84 3.26 -20.18
N PHE A 115 15.12 2.29 -19.64
CA PHE A 115 14.04 2.52 -18.68
C PHE A 115 14.53 3.15 -17.38
N ALA A 116 15.67 2.70 -16.84
CA ALA A 116 16.25 3.23 -15.60
C ALA A 116 16.66 4.71 -15.72
N ASN A 117 17.01 5.17 -16.93
CA ASN A 117 17.42 6.54 -17.20
C ASN A 117 16.28 7.46 -17.66
N MET A 118 15.03 6.99 -17.69
CA MET A 118 13.86 7.83 -17.97
C MET A 118 13.55 8.75 -16.78
N ASP A 119 12.98 9.93 -17.04
CA ASP A 119 12.61 10.90 -16.01
C ASP A 119 11.34 10.52 -15.21
N ASP A 120 10.71 9.38 -15.52
CA ASP A 120 9.46 8.90 -14.95
C ASP A 120 9.72 7.69 -14.03
N GLU A 121 9.37 7.79 -12.73
CA GLU A 121 9.58 6.72 -11.75
C GLU A 121 8.82 5.42 -12.09
N TYR A 122 7.67 5.51 -12.75
CA TYR A 122 6.92 4.36 -13.21
C TYR A 122 7.68 3.62 -14.32
N MET A 123 8.26 4.38 -15.28
CA MET A 123 9.09 3.81 -16.33
C MET A 123 10.41 3.27 -15.78
N GLN A 124 11.02 3.94 -14.80
CA GLN A 124 12.21 3.42 -14.10
C GLN A 124 11.93 2.05 -13.45
N ALA A 125 10.75 1.88 -12.84
CA ALA A 125 10.35 0.59 -12.27
C ALA A 125 10.29 -0.53 -13.33
N ARG A 126 9.99 -0.21 -14.60
CA ARG A 126 9.97 -1.18 -15.72
C ARG A 126 11.34 -1.76 -16.04
N SER A 127 12.43 -1.12 -15.61
CA SER A 127 13.78 -1.69 -15.71
C SER A 127 13.88 -3.07 -15.04
N ALA A 128 13.25 -3.24 -13.89
CA ALA A 128 13.19 -4.53 -13.19
C ALA A 128 12.34 -5.56 -13.94
N ASP A 129 11.25 -5.13 -14.58
CA ASP A 129 10.37 -5.99 -15.35
C ASP A 129 11.08 -6.54 -16.60
N VAL A 130 11.82 -5.69 -17.32
CA VAL A 130 12.65 -6.12 -18.47
C VAL A 130 13.67 -7.17 -18.04
N LYS A 131 14.32 -6.97 -16.91
CA LYS A 131 15.27 -7.96 -16.36
C LYS A 131 14.59 -9.28 -15.99
N ASP A 132 13.38 -9.25 -15.43
CA ASP A 132 12.63 -10.46 -15.09
C ASP A 132 12.28 -11.28 -16.34
N ILE A 133 11.75 -10.65 -17.40
CA ILE A 133 11.42 -11.35 -18.64
C ILE A 133 12.66 -11.87 -19.37
N SER A 134 13.75 -11.08 -19.40
CA SER A 134 15.01 -11.51 -20.02
C SER A 134 15.63 -12.70 -19.30
N ASN A 135 15.67 -12.67 -17.97
CA ASN A 135 16.15 -13.78 -17.16
C ASN A 135 15.29 -15.05 -17.34
N ARG A 136 13.97 -14.89 -17.50
CA ARG A 136 13.06 -16.00 -17.79
C ARG A 136 13.37 -16.64 -19.14
N LEU A 137 13.58 -15.83 -20.19
CA LEU A 137 13.99 -16.33 -21.50
C LEU A 137 15.33 -17.07 -21.42
N ILE A 138 16.32 -16.53 -20.73
CA ILE A 138 17.65 -17.14 -20.57
C ILE A 138 17.54 -18.49 -19.85
N ARG A 139 16.75 -18.59 -18.79
CA ARG A 139 16.51 -19.85 -18.06
C ARG A 139 15.87 -20.90 -18.98
N ASN A 140 14.84 -20.51 -19.74
CA ASN A 140 14.19 -21.41 -20.69
C ASN A 140 15.15 -21.89 -21.80
N LEU A 141 16.00 -20.98 -22.30
CA LEU A 141 17.05 -21.32 -23.27
C LEU A 141 18.11 -22.27 -22.69
N SER A 142 18.51 -22.05 -21.45
CA SER A 142 19.53 -22.85 -20.75
C SER A 142 19.00 -24.17 -20.21
N GLY A 143 17.67 -24.37 -20.20
CA GLY A 143 17.04 -25.57 -19.61
C GLY A 143 17.20 -25.65 -18.09
N GLU A 144 17.40 -24.51 -17.41
CA GLU A 144 17.46 -24.45 -15.95
C GLU A 144 16.06 -24.67 -15.35
N GLU A 145 15.97 -25.59 -14.37
CA GLU A 145 14.73 -25.85 -13.65
C GLU A 145 14.37 -24.64 -12.76
N GLU A 146 13.09 -24.27 -12.70
CA GLU A 146 12.60 -23.27 -11.76
C GLU A 146 12.82 -23.77 -10.31
N LEU A 147 13.06 -22.83 -9.40
CA LEU A 147 13.17 -23.11 -7.97
C LEU A 147 11.86 -23.77 -7.47
N ASP A 148 12.01 -24.94 -6.84
CA ASP A 148 10.86 -25.67 -6.28
C ASP A 148 10.40 -25.06 -4.96
N TRP A 149 9.60 -24.01 -5.06
CA TRP A 149 9.00 -23.34 -3.91
C TRP A 149 8.06 -24.25 -3.10
N ALA A 150 7.50 -25.28 -3.73
CA ALA A 150 6.55 -26.18 -3.09
C ALA A 150 7.20 -27.13 -2.08
N HIS A 151 8.47 -27.49 -2.27
CA HIS A 151 9.18 -28.41 -1.38
C HIS A 151 10.19 -27.73 -0.42
N MET A 152 10.23 -26.39 -0.41
CA MET A 152 11.09 -25.63 0.50
C MET A 152 10.62 -25.81 1.96
N GLU A 153 11.56 -25.95 2.89
CA GLU A 153 11.27 -25.90 4.33
C GLU A 153 10.98 -24.45 4.78
N PRO A 154 10.17 -24.25 5.85
CA PRO A 154 9.92 -22.92 6.38
C PRO A 154 11.20 -22.17 6.70
N SER A 155 11.43 -21.02 6.06
CA SER A 155 12.71 -20.31 6.13
C SER A 155 12.57 -18.79 5.99
N ILE A 156 13.60 -18.10 6.44
CA ILE A 156 13.80 -16.67 6.19
C ILE A 156 14.41 -16.53 4.80
N ILE A 157 13.73 -15.84 3.90
CA ILE A 157 14.20 -15.62 2.54
C ILE A 157 15.15 -14.43 2.53
N VAL A 158 16.39 -14.66 2.09
CA VAL A 158 17.40 -13.62 1.93
C VAL A 158 17.76 -13.51 0.46
N ALA A 159 17.58 -12.33 -0.13
CA ALA A 159 17.79 -12.11 -1.55
C ALA A 159 18.40 -10.72 -1.81
N ASP A 160 18.91 -10.51 -3.02
CA ASP A 160 19.30 -9.19 -3.48
C ASP A 160 18.07 -8.27 -3.59
N ASP A 161 17.11 -8.67 -4.38
CA ASP A 161 15.73 -8.17 -4.46
C ASP A 161 14.87 -9.30 -5.04
N LEU A 162 13.56 -9.27 -4.78
CA LEU A 162 12.61 -10.28 -5.27
C LEU A 162 11.78 -9.73 -6.41
N THR A 163 11.68 -10.51 -7.47
CA THR A 163 10.82 -10.18 -8.61
C THR A 163 9.35 -10.52 -8.33
N PRO A 164 8.39 -9.89 -9.04
CA PRO A 164 6.98 -10.26 -8.96
C PRO A 164 6.74 -11.75 -9.22
N SER A 165 7.44 -12.31 -10.20
CA SER A 165 7.35 -13.72 -10.58
C SER A 165 7.78 -14.67 -9.44
N GLU A 166 8.87 -14.35 -8.76
CA GLU A 166 9.34 -15.13 -7.61
C GLU A 166 8.34 -15.07 -6.45
N THR A 167 7.86 -13.87 -6.14
CA THR A 167 6.97 -13.64 -4.98
C THR A 167 5.62 -14.36 -5.10
N VAL A 168 5.06 -14.47 -6.31
CA VAL A 168 3.79 -15.18 -6.55
C VAL A 168 3.96 -16.70 -6.51
N GLN A 169 5.14 -17.20 -6.84
CA GLN A 169 5.42 -18.65 -6.79
C GLN A 169 5.60 -19.19 -5.38
N MET A 170 5.98 -18.34 -4.40
CA MET A 170 6.25 -18.74 -3.03
C MET A 170 5.02 -19.29 -2.30
N ASP A 171 5.21 -20.38 -1.54
CA ASP A 171 4.20 -20.83 -0.58
C ASP A 171 4.28 -19.97 0.69
N LYS A 172 3.28 -19.12 0.88
CA LYS A 172 3.17 -18.18 2.00
C LYS A 172 3.33 -18.82 3.38
N ARG A 173 2.97 -20.10 3.52
CA ARG A 173 3.06 -20.85 4.79
C ARG A 173 4.48 -21.22 5.15
N LYS A 174 5.40 -21.15 4.18
CA LYS A 174 6.80 -21.55 4.32
C LYS A 174 7.75 -20.37 4.43
N ILE A 175 7.24 -19.14 4.31
CA ILE A 175 8.03 -17.93 4.44
C ILE A 175 7.90 -17.39 5.85
N LEU A 176 9.02 -17.36 6.59
CA LEU A 176 9.05 -16.83 7.95
C LEU A 176 9.32 -15.32 7.96
N ALA A 177 10.16 -14.83 7.08
CA ALA A 177 10.48 -13.42 6.89
C ALA A 177 11.14 -13.17 5.54
N PHE A 178 11.19 -11.90 5.13
CA PHE A 178 11.99 -11.43 4.01
C PHE A 178 13.13 -10.52 4.47
N VAL A 179 14.28 -10.70 3.85
CA VAL A 179 15.45 -9.81 4.00
C VAL A 179 15.99 -9.52 2.61
N THR A 180 16.02 -8.25 2.19
CA THR A 180 16.61 -7.89 0.90
C THR A 180 17.75 -6.89 1.06
N VAL A 181 18.79 -7.05 0.22
CA VAL A 181 19.93 -6.13 0.18
C VAL A 181 19.53 -4.82 -0.47
N HIS A 182 18.74 -4.89 -1.53
CA HIS A 182 18.18 -3.75 -2.24
C HIS A 182 16.66 -3.70 -2.08
N GLY A 183 16.05 -2.67 -2.62
CA GLY A 183 14.61 -2.47 -2.60
C GLY A 183 14.19 -1.22 -1.82
N SER A 184 12.97 -0.77 -2.12
CA SER A 184 12.33 0.36 -1.43
C SER A 184 11.13 -0.11 -0.61
N THR A 185 10.62 0.76 0.24
CA THR A 185 9.38 0.49 0.99
C THR A 185 8.15 0.28 0.11
N ASN A 186 8.25 0.61 -1.16
CA ASN A 186 7.23 0.42 -2.19
C ASN A 186 7.55 -0.73 -3.16
N SER A 187 8.63 -1.50 -2.92
CA SER A 187 8.98 -2.67 -3.73
C SER A 187 7.91 -3.76 -3.62
N HIS A 188 7.86 -4.66 -4.61
CA HIS A 188 6.95 -5.81 -4.59
C HIS A 188 7.14 -6.68 -3.35
N THR A 189 8.38 -6.89 -2.92
CA THR A 189 8.69 -7.60 -1.67
C THR A 189 8.07 -6.92 -0.45
N ALA A 190 8.17 -5.60 -0.37
CA ALA A 190 7.61 -4.83 0.73
C ALA A 190 6.08 -4.90 0.76
N ILE A 191 5.44 -4.78 -0.40
CA ILE A 191 3.98 -4.91 -0.52
C ILE A 191 3.53 -6.31 -0.10
N LEU A 192 4.19 -7.35 -0.61
CA LEU A 192 3.88 -8.73 -0.29
C LEU A 192 4.03 -9.03 1.21
N ALA A 193 5.13 -8.58 1.82
CA ALA A 193 5.37 -8.76 3.26
C ALA A 193 4.25 -8.16 4.11
N ARG A 194 3.78 -6.95 3.76
CA ARG A 194 2.64 -6.31 4.43
C ARG A 194 1.34 -7.09 4.24
N MET A 195 1.06 -7.55 3.01
CA MET A 195 -0.15 -8.35 2.71
C MET A 195 -0.15 -9.69 3.46
N MET A 196 1.02 -10.29 3.61
CA MET A 196 1.19 -11.57 4.31
C MET A 196 1.33 -11.43 5.82
N ASN A 197 1.47 -10.21 6.35
CA ASN A 197 1.81 -9.94 7.75
C ASN A 197 3.09 -10.68 8.20
N ILE A 198 4.10 -10.70 7.34
CA ILE A 198 5.39 -11.36 7.56
C ILE A 198 6.47 -10.32 7.85
N PRO A 199 7.33 -10.51 8.87
CA PRO A 199 8.45 -9.62 9.14
C PRO A 199 9.31 -9.44 7.89
N ALA A 200 9.66 -8.19 7.57
CA ALA A 200 10.51 -7.93 6.41
C ALA A 200 11.43 -6.73 6.63
N LEU A 201 12.66 -6.87 6.20
CA LEU A 201 13.70 -5.85 6.20
C LEU A 201 14.21 -5.66 4.77
N ILE A 202 14.42 -4.41 4.39
CA ILE A 202 14.99 -4.01 3.10
C ILE A 202 16.23 -3.15 3.31
N GLY A 203 17.08 -3.06 2.28
CA GLY A 203 18.30 -2.27 2.37
C GLY A 203 19.27 -2.81 3.41
N VAL A 204 19.31 -4.12 3.63
CA VAL A 204 20.20 -4.77 4.60
C VAL A 204 21.58 -4.93 3.97
N PRO A 205 22.64 -4.33 4.52
CA PRO A 205 23.97 -4.34 3.94
C PRO A 205 24.69 -5.68 4.20
N VAL A 206 24.16 -6.78 3.64
CA VAL A 206 24.72 -8.11 3.77
C VAL A 206 25.23 -8.62 2.43
N GLU A 207 26.40 -9.23 2.40
CA GLU A 207 26.94 -9.89 1.22
C GLU A 207 26.34 -11.30 1.10
N LEU A 208 25.52 -11.54 0.07
CA LEU A 208 24.83 -12.83 -0.12
C LEU A 208 25.79 -13.99 -0.26
N ASP A 209 27.02 -13.76 -0.78
CA ASP A 209 28.04 -14.78 -0.94
C ASP A 209 28.65 -15.26 0.38
N SER A 210 28.57 -14.43 1.41
CA SER A 210 29.01 -14.80 2.76
C SER A 210 28.00 -15.67 3.51
N LEU A 211 26.75 -15.73 3.02
CA LEU A 211 25.68 -16.47 3.66
C LEU A 211 25.52 -17.89 3.12
N HIS A 212 25.19 -18.80 4.02
CA HIS A 212 24.91 -20.20 3.67
C HIS A 212 23.47 -20.55 4.02
N SER A 213 22.73 -21.08 3.04
CA SER A 213 21.38 -21.59 3.27
C SER A 213 21.41 -22.70 4.33
N GLY A 214 20.40 -22.71 5.21
CA GLY A 214 20.34 -23.61 6.37
C GLY A 214 20.92 -23.02 7.66
N THR A 215 21.72 -21.95 7.61
CA THR A 215 22.18 -21.23 8.81
C THR A 215 20.97 -20.62 9.54
N MET A 216 20.98 -20.67 10.88
CA MET A 216 19.92 -20.01 11.66
C MET A 216 19.99 -18.49 11.53
N GLY A 217 18.83 -17.87 11.37
CA GLY A 217 18.67 -16.43 11.34
C GLY A 217 17.56 -15.95 12.25
N ILE A 218 17.63 -14.68 12.64
CA ILE A 218 16.58 -13.95 13.35
C ILE A 218 16.33 -12.65 12.61
N VAL A 219 15.07 -12.37 12.31
CA VAL A 219 14.62 -11.08 11.80
C VAL A 219 13.79 -10.40 12.88
N ASP A 220 14.27 -9.27 13.36
CA ASP A 220 13.52 -8.38 14.24
C ASP A 220 13.05 -7.16 13.46
N GLY A 221 11.80 -7.19 13.02
CA GLY A 221 11.18 -6.08 12.27
C GLY A 221 10.87 -4.87 13.16
N LYS A 222 10.90 -4.98 14.49
CA LYS A 222 10.70 -3.84 15.38
C LYS A 222 11.95 -2.96 15.44
N ASP A 223 13.09 -3.59 15.65
CA ASP A 223 14.39 -2.91 15.78
C ASP A 223 15.17 -2.88 14.45
N ALA A 224 14.54 -3.36 13.36
CA ALA A 224 15.09 -3.44 12.01
C ALA A 224 16.43 -4.20 11.92
N VAL A 225 16.57 -5.28 12.72
CA VAL A 225 17.82 -6.07 12.82
C VAL A 225 17.64 -7.43 12.17
N PHE A 226 18.60 -7.79 11.31
CA PHE A 226 18.82 -9.15 10.83
C PHE A 226 20.05 -9.74 11.52
N CYS A 227 19.88 -10.86 12.20
CA CYS A 227 20.96 -11.57 12.90
C CYS A 227 21.21 -12.92 12.24
N VAL A 228 22.46 -13.18 11.86
CA VAL A 228 22.92 -14.43 11.25
C VAL A 228 23.75 -15.21 12.25
N ASP A 229 23.53 -16.52 12.32
CA ASP A 229 24.21 -17.44 13.25
C ASP A 229 24.13 -16.93 14.71
N PRO A 230 22.88 -16.69 15.24
CA PRO A 230 22.71 -16.22 16.60
C PRO A 230 23.14 -17.28 17.63
N ASP A 231 23.67 -16.81 18.76
CA ASP A 231 23.93 -17.68 19.89
C ASP A 231 22.65 -18.13 20.61
N GLU A 232 22.75 -19.15 21.46
CA GLU A 232 21.60 -19.72 22.17
C GLU A 232 20.83 -18.66 23.01
N ALA A 233 21.54 -17.71 23.60
CA ALA A 233 20.93 -16.66 24.40
C ALA A 233 20.09 -15.70 23.54
N THR A 234 20.58 -15.34 22.35
CA THR A 234 19.86 -14.51 21.38
C THR A 234 18.63 -15.22 20.83
N ILE A 235 18.74 -16.53 20.53
CA ILE A 235 17.61 -17.36 20.09
C ILE A 235 16.55 -17.43 21.20
N ALA A 236 16.95 -17.68 22.44
CA ALA A 236 16.03 -17.74 23.57
C ALA A 236 15.29 -16.40 23.79
N ALA A 237 16.01 -15.27 23.71
CA ALA A 237 15.40 -13.95 23.79
C ALA A 237 14.38 -13.70 22.67
N ALA A 238 14.69 -14.09 21.44
CA ALA A 238 13.78 -13.93 20.32
C ALA A 238 12.53 -14.83 20.44
N HIS A 239 12.67 -16.06 20.92
CA HIS A 239 11.53 -16.92 21.26
C HIS A 239 10.65 -16.32 22.36
N GLU A 240 11.26 -15.71 23.39
CA GLU A 240 10.50 -15.02 24.42
C GLU A 240 9.72 -13.82 23.84
N MET A 241 10.32 -13.06 22.92
CA MET A 241 9.64 -11.98 22.22
C MET A 241 8.43 -12.49 21.40
N GLN A 242 8.62 -13.60 20.65
CA GLN A 242 7.52 -14.22 19.91
C GLN A 242 6.39 -14.72 20.85
N ALA A 243 6.75 -15.37 21.96
CA ALA A 243 5.79 -15.85 22.94
C ALA A 243 5.02 -14.69 23.58
N ARG A 244 5.68 -13.60 23.93
CA ARG A 244 5.05 -12.38 24.45
C ARG A 244 4.10 -11.75 23.42
N ALA A 245 4.51 -11.65 22.16
CA ALA A 245 3.66 -11.14 21.08
C ALA A 245 2.42 -12.02 20.84
N ALA A 246 2.59 -13.34 20.84
CA ALA A 246 1.50 -14.29 20.71
C ALA A 246 0.51 -14.22 21.89
N GLU A 247 1.02 -14.12 23.13
CA GLU A 247 0.20 -13.94 24.33
C GLU A 247 -0.53 -12.61 24.31
N GLN A 248 0.12 -11.53 23.91
CA GLN A 248 -0.51 -10.23 23.75
C GLN A 248 -1.64 -10.29 22.72
N LYS A 249 -1.41 -10.94 21.56
CA LYS A 249 -2.45 -11.16 20.54
C LYS A 249 -3.63 -11.96 21.11
N ARG A 250 -3.36 -12.99 21.92
CA ARG A 250 -4.38 -13.80 22.60
C ARG A 250 -5.19 -12.97 23.59
N LEU A 251 -4.53 -12.14 24.39
CA LEU A 251 -5.19 -11.25 25.36
C LEU A 251 -6.07 -10.23 24.64
N LEU A 252 -5.57 -9.63 23.55
CA LEU A 252 -6.31 -8.69 22.73
C LEU A 252 -7.55 -9.32 22.09
N ALA A 253 -7.49 -10.59 21.73
CA ALA A 253 -8.66 -11.31 21.19
C ALA A 253 -9.85 -11.32 22.16
N ASN A 254 -9.64 -11.19 23.48
CA ASN A 254 -10.72 -11.09 24.47
C ASN A 254 -11.54 -9.79 24.34
N TYR A 255 -11.05 -8.81 23.61
CA TYR A 255 -11.76 -7.55 23.34
C TYR A 255 -12.63 -7.61 22.08
N LYS A 256 -12.56 -8.70 21.27
CA LYS A 256 -13.48 -8.90 20.16
C LYS A 256 -14.92 -9.01 20.70
N GLY A 257 -15.87 -8.38 19.99
CA GLY A 257 -17.28 -8.31 20.36
C GLY A 257 -17.60 -7.38 21.53
N ARG A 258 -16.59 -6.69 22.10
CA ARG A 258 -16.82 -5.71 23.16
C ARG A 258 -16.93 -4.30 22.58
N PRO A 259 -17.84 -3.45 23.08
CA PRO A 259 -17.85 -2.05 22.70
C PRO A 259 -16.63 -1.32 23.28
N SER A 260 -16.13 -0.33 22.55
CA SER A 260 -15.01 0.50 22.98
C SER A 260 -15.52 1.57 23.97
N VAL A 261 -15.62 1.19 25.25
CA VAL A 261 -16.19 2.02 26.33
C VAL A 261 -15.24 2.03 27.52
N THR A 262 -14.94 3.21 28.06
CA THR A 262 -14.16 3.35 29.30
C THR A 262 -14.93 2.81 30.51
N LYS A 263 -14.27 2.56 31.63
CA LYS A 263 -14.92 2.14 32.88
C LYS A 263 -15.91 3.19 33.41
N SER A 264 -15.69 4.46 33.09
CA SER A 264 -16.65 5.56 33.44
C SER A 264 -17.86 5.62 32.48
N GLY A 265 -17.93 4.77 31.47
CA GLY A 265 -19.06 4.68 30.54
C GLY A 265 -18.94 5.55 29.29
N ARG A 266 -17.82 6.20 29.05
CA ARG A 266 -17.60 7.00 27.85
C ARG A 266 -17.32 6.08 26.66
N LYS A 267 -18.11 6.20 25.60
CA LYS A 267 -17.92 5.48 24.35
C LYS A 267 -17.00 6.26 23.41
N VAL A 268 -16.00 5.57 22.83
CA VAL A 268 -15.15 6.08 21.74
C VAL A 268 -15.15 5.02 20.65
N ASN A 269 -15.64 5.34 19.46
CA ASN A 269 -15.68 4.36 18.37
C ASN A 269 -14.27 4.06 17.87
N VAL A 270 -13.95 2.78 17.67
CA VAL A 270 -12.68 2.36 17.08
C VAL A 270 -12.96 1.78 15.70
N TYR A 271 -12.61 2.57 14.68
CA TYR A 271 -12.82 2.24 13.28
C TYR A 271 -11.50 1.82 12.63
N ALA A 272 -11.60 1.27 11.43
CA ALA A 272 -10.44 0.87 10.64
C ALA A 272 -10.19 1.81 9.46
N ASN A 273 -8.91 2.01 9.13
CA ASN A 273 -8.48 2.62 7.87
C ASN A 273 -8.24 1.53 6.84
N ILE A 274 -8.74 1.71 5.62
CA ILE A 274 -8.52 0.79 4.50
C ILE A 274 -8.07 1.51 3.24
N GLY A 275 -7.29 0.82 2.42
CA GLY A 275 -6.81 1.29 1.11
C GLY A 275 -7.37 0.51 -0.07
N SER A 276 -8.08 -0.61 0.19
CA SER A 276 -8.66 -1.46 -0.84
C SER A 276 -9.90 -2.20 -0.35
N VAL A 277 -10.66 -2.79 -1.26
CA VAL A 277 -11.84 -3.63 -0.91
C VAL A 277 -11.42 -4.90 -0.17
N SER A 278 -10.27 -5.48 -0.51
CA SER A 278 -9.74 -6.68 0.15
C SER A 278 -9.45 -6.49 1.64
N ASP A 279 -9.16 -5.26 2.06
CA ASP A 279 -8.88 -4.94 3.46
C ASP A 279 -10.11 -5.11 4.37
N VAL A 280 -11.33 -5.14 3.79
CA VAL A 280 -12.56 -5.32 4.57
C VAL A 280 -12.57 -6.64 5.34
N ALA A 281 -11.93 -7.67 4.81
CA ALA A 281 -11.76 -8.94 5.52
C ALA A 281 -10.98 -8.76 6.84
N TYR A 282 -9.89 -7.97 6.81
CA TYR A 282 -9.10 -7.64 8.00
C TYR A 282 -9.87 -6.75 8.98
N VAL A 283 -10.71 -5.85 8.47
CA VAL A 283 -11.61 -5.03 9.30
C VAL A 283 -12.53 -5.91 10.13
N GLN A 284 -13.13 -6.92 9.49
CA GLN A 284 -14.03 -7.89 10.15
C GLN A 284 -13.26 -8.82 11.09
N GLU A 285 -12.09 -9.32 10.68
CA GLU A 285 -11.24 -10.19 11.51
C GLU A 285 -10.83 -9.50 12.81
N ASN A 286 -10.51 -8.20 12.77
CA ASN A 286 -10.13 -7.41 13.93
C ASN A 286 -11.31 -6.73 14.63
N ASP A 287 -12.53 -7.04 14.20
CA ASP A 287 -13.77 -6.58 14.82
C ASP A 287 -13.87 -5.05 14.96
N ALA A 288 -13.45 -4.30 13.94
CA ALA A 288 -13.64 -2.86 13.94
C ALA A 288 -15.12 -2.48 13.97
N GLU A 289 -15.46 -1.40 14.67
CA GLU A 289 -16.83 -0.91 14.82
C GLU A 289 -17.35 -0.20 13.55
N GLY A 290 -16.43 0.11 12.60
CA GLY A 290 -16.70 0.74 11.32
C GLY A 290 -15.43 0.91 10.50
N ILE A 291 -15.55 1.58 9.37
CA ILE A 291 -14.44 2.08 8.56
C ILE A 291 -14.44 3.61 8.68
N GLY A 292 -13.41 4.19 9.29
CA GLY A 292 -13.30 5.63 9.49
C GLY A 292 -12.53 6.35 8.39
N LEU A 293 -11.79 5.58 7.58
CA LEU A 293 -11.15 6.10 6.38
C LEU A 293 -11.07 5.01 5.32
N PHE A 294 -11.88 5.14 4.29
CA PHE A 294 -11.70 4.40 3.06
C PHE A 294 -11.08 5.33 2.02
N ARG A 295 -9.83 5.05 1.66
CA ARG A 295 -9.07 5.83 0.67
C ARG A 295 -9.51 5.43 -0.71
N SER A 296 -10.24 6.32 -1.41
CA SER A 296 -10.76 6.02 -2.75
C SER A 296 -9.71 6.12 -3.86
N GLU A 297 -8.51 6.58 -3.56
CA GLU A 297 -7.42 6.80 -4.53
C GLU A 297 -7.02 5.53 -5.28
N PHE A 298 -7.13 4.35 -4.64
CA PHE A 298 -6.80 3.08 -5.30
C PHE A 298 -7.66 2.82 -6.56
N LEU A 299 -8.85 3.43 -6.66
CA LEU A 299 -9.69 3.34 -7.86
C LEU A 299 -9.10 4.10 -9.06
N TYR A 300 -8.21 5.02 -8.80
CA TYR A 300 -7.57 5.89 -9.79
C TYR A 300 -6.14 5.48 -10.09
N LEU A 301 -5.41 4.96 -9.11
CA LEU A 301 -4.00 4.59 -9.26
C LEU A 301 -3.82 3.35 -10.13
N GLY A 302 -2.78 3.35 -10.97
CA GLY A 302 -2.45 2.21 -11.82
C GLY A 302 -3.38 1.99 -13.01
N LYS A 303 -4.19 2.99 -13.38
CA LYS A 303 -5.12 2.94 -14.51
C LYS A 303 -4.72 3.90 -15.61
N THR A 304 -5.19 3.61 -16.81
CA THR A 304 -4.98 4.43 -18.02
C THR A 304 -6.10 5.45 -18.26
N ALA A 305 -7.21 5.37 -17.51
CA ALA A 305 -8.36 6.26 -17.64
C ALA A 305 -9.06 6.48 -16.29
N LEU A 306 -9.85 7.55 -16.20
CA LEU A 306 -10.70 7.83 -15.05
C LEU A 306 -11.68 6.67 -14.79
N PRO A 307 -11.82 6.22 -13.53
CA PRO A 307 -12.83 5.22 -13.18
C PRO A 307 -14.23 5.78 -13.43
N ASP A 308 -15.06 5.03 -14.13
CA ASP A 308 -16.43 5.46 -14.43
C ASP A 308 -17.35 5.38 -13.19
N GLU A 309 -18.57 5.93 -13.32
CA GLU A 309 -19.57 5.94 -12.24
C GLU A 309 -19.95 4.52 -11.81
N THR A 310 -20.02 3.56 -12.73
CA THR A 310 -20.47 2.19 -12.45
C THR A 310 -19.42 1.42 -11.69
N GLU A 311 -18.17 1.55 -12.07
CA GLU A 311 -17.04 0.94 -11.38
C GLU A 311 -16.94 1.45 -9.94
N GLN A 312 -16.95 2.75 -9.74
CA GLN A 312 -16.94 3.37 -8.42
C GLN A 312 -18.14 2.94 -7.58
N PHE A 313 -19.35 2.99 -8.16
CA PHE A 313 -20.58 2.57 -7.48
C PHE A 313 -20.52 1.12 -7.02
N ASN A 314 -20.09 0.19 -7.87
CA ASN A 314 -20.01 -1.22 -7.53
C ASN A 314 -19.03 -1.46 -6.38
N THR A 315 -17.88 -0.79 -6.41
CA THR A 315 -16.87 -0.87 -5.34
C THR A 315 -17.42 -0.36 -4.01
N TYR A 316 -18.01 0.81 -3.99
CA TYR A 316 -18.56 1.40 -2.76
C TYR A 316 -19.73 0.57 -2.22
N ARG A 317 -20.62 0.10 -3.08
CA ARG A 317 -21.73 -0.79 -2.72
C ARG A 317 -21.24 -2.09 -2.09
N GLN A 318 -20.23 -2.73 -2.68
CA GLN A 318 -19.66 -3.97 -2.16
C GLN A 318 -19.15 -3.79 -0.72
N VAL A 319 -18.38 -2.73 -0.47
CA VAL A 319 -17.87 -2.45 0.89
C VAL A 319 -19.00 -2.21 1.87
N LEU A 320 -19.98 -1.38 1.51
CA LEU A 320 -21.13 -1.07 2.37
C LEU A 320 -21.97 -2.31 2.71
N GLN A 321 -22.23 -3.18 1.73
CA GLN A 321 -22.95 -4.42 1.95
C GLN A 321 -22.16 -5.39 2.84
N THR A 322 -20.84 -5.52 2.60
CA THR A 322 -19.96 -6.38 3.39
C THR A 322 -19.87 -5.92 4.86
N MET A 323 -19.91 -4.59 5.09
CA MET A 323 -19.86 -4.02 6.45
C MET A 323 -21.18 -4.16 7.23
N GLY A 324 -22.27 -4.62 6.61
CA GLY A 324 -23.49 -5.02 7.31
C GLY A 324 -24.15 -3.93 8.16
N GLY A 325 -24.17 -2.68 7.68
CA GLY A 325 -24.74 -1.52 8.39
C GLY A 325 -23.79 -0.79 9.34
N LYS A 326 -22.60 -1.30 9.60
CA LYS A 326 -21.55 -0.54 10.28
C LYS A 326 -21.18 0.69 9.45
N LYS A 327 -20.80 1.79 10.11
CA LYS A 327 -20.45 3.04 9.41
C LYS A 327 -19.22 2.86 8.51
N VAL A 328 -19.29 3.42 7.30
CA VAL A 328 -18.19 3.47 6.34
C VAL A 328 -18.01 4.91 5.89
N ILE A 329 -16.87 5.51 6.22
CA ILE A 329 -16.51 6.85 5.79
C ILE A 329 -15.61 6.74 4.57
N ILE A 330 -16.09 7.23 3.42
CA ILE A 330 -15.34 7.24 2.17
C ILE A 330 -14.80 8.65 1.92
N ARG A 331 -13.48 8.75 1.81
CA ARG A 331 -12.82 9.99 1.43
C ARG A 331 -12.91 10.18 -0.08
N THR A 332 -13.31 11.35 -0.54
CA THR A 332 -13.26 11.70 -1.95
C THR A 332 -11.79 11.81 -2.40
N LEU A 333 -11.59 11.90 -3.71
CA LEU A 333 -10.27 11.93 -4.35
C LEU A 333 -9.25 12.79 -3.58
N ASP A 334 -8.12 12.18 -3.19
CA ASP A 334 -6.97 12.85 -2.59
C ASP A 334 -5.68 12.48 -3.33
N ILE A 335 -5.60 12.89 -4.57
CA ILE A 335 -4.45 12.71 -5.47
C ILE A 335 -3.84 14.08 -5.73
N GLY A 336 -2.52 14.13 -5.86
CA GLY A 336 -1.74 15.29 -6.27
C GLY A 336 -0.67 14.88 -7.29
N ALA A 337 0.18 15.83 -7.68
CA ALA A 337 1.26 15.62 -8.64
C ALA A 337 2.37 14.65 -8.15
N ASP A 338 2.32 14.25 -6.87
CA ASP A 338 3.16 13.18 -6.29
C ASP A 338 2.72 11.77 -6.70
N LYS A 339 1.57 11.64 -7.35
CA LYS A 339 1.04 10.38 -7.87
C LYS A 339 1.01 10.42 -9.39
N ASN A 340 1.59 9.40 -10.01
CA ASN A 340 1.58 9.29 -11.47
C ASN A 340 0.18 8.91 -11.96
N VAL A 341 -0.62 9.92 -12.31
CA VAL A 341 -1.98 9.78 -12.85
C VAL A 341 -2.11 10.71 -14.05
N ASP A 342 -1.53 10.30 -15.19
CA ASP A 342 -1.37 11.13 -16.39
C ASP A 342 -2.68 11.68 -16.94
N TYR A 343 -3.76 10.89 -16.88
CA TYR A 343 -5.08 11.29 -17.38
C TYR A 343 -5.75 12.41 -16.58
N LEU A 344 -5.23 12.77 -15.39
CA LEU A 344 -5.67 13.96 -14.65
C LEU A 344 -4.97 15.24 -15.11
N GLY A 345 -3.90 15.13 -15.90
CA GLY A 345 -3.18 16.28 -16.46
C GLY A 345 -2.56 17.21 -15.42
N LEU A 346 -2.11 16.66 -14.28
CA LEU A 346 -1.64 17.47 -13.15
C LEU A 346 -0.29 18.15 -13.40
N GLY A 347 0.53 17.60 -14.32
CA GLY A 347 1.87 18.11 -14.56
C GLY A 347 2.81 17.87 -13.38
N LYS A 348 4.05 18.38 -13.50
CA LYS A 348 5.05 18.29 -12.42
C LYS A 348 4.98 19.55 -11.56
N GLU A 349 4.99 19.38 -10.25
CA GLU A 349 5.01 20.47 -9.27
C GLU A 349 6.22 20.33 -8.33
N ASP A 350 6.83 21.44 -7.94
CA ASP A 350 7.96 21.45 -7.02
C ASP A 350 7.57 21.05 -5.59
N ASN A 351 6.31 21.32 -5.20
CA ASN A 351 5.78 21.04 -3.88
C ASN A 351 4.37 20.39 -3.97
N PRO A 352 4.27 19.13 -4.42
CA PRO A 352 2.97 18.48 -4.64
C PRO A 352 2.05 18.46 -3.43
N ALA A 353 2.61 18.32 -2.22
CA ALA A 353 1.84 18.32 -0.98
C ALA A 353 1.06 19.63 -0.75
N MET A 354 1.58 20.77 -1.23
CA MET A 354 0.96 22.10 -1.16
C MET A 354 0.35 22.54 -2.49
N GLY A 355 0.38 21.68 -3.50
CA GLY A 355 0.03 21.98 -4.88
C GLY A 355 -1.45 21.75 -5.24
N TYR A 356 -1.68 21.49 -6.51
CA TYR A 356 -2.99 21.21 -7.10
C TYR A 356 -3.39 19.75 -6.83
N ARG A 357 -4.05 19.52 -5.70
CA ARG A 357 -4.44 18.19 -5.22
C ARG A 357 -5.82 18.18 -4.59
N ALA A 358 -6.35 16.97 -4.41
CA ALA A 358 -7.53 16.68 -3.61
C ALA A 358 -8.76 17.52 -4.02
N ILE A 359 -9.40 18.19 -3.06
CA ILE A 359 -10.59 19.01 -3.32
C ILE A 359 -10.33 20.13 -4.33
N ARG A 360 -9.09 20.61 -4.46
CA ARG A 360 -8.72 21.64 -5.45
C ARG A 360 -8.92 21.13 -6.87
N ILE A 361 -8.57 19.85 -7.13
CA ILE A 361 -8.85 19.18 -8.41
C ILE A 361 -10.35 19.04 -8.58
N CYS A 362 -11.05 18.52 -7.58
CA CYS A 362 -12.48 18.27 -7.61
C CYS A 362 -13.29 19.54 -7.95
N LEU A 363 -12.92 20.68 -7.38
CA LEU A 363 -13.62 21.96 -7.63
C LEU A 363 -13.29 22.58 -9.00
N LYS A 364 -12.10 22.29 -9.57
CA LYS A 364 -11.69 22.78 -10.89
C LYS A 364 -12.05 21.85 -12.03
N GLN A 365 -12.20 20.55 -11.73
CA GLN A 365 -12.63 19.51 -12.67
C GLN A 365 -13.95 18.88 -12.17
N PRO A 366 -15.07 19.64 -12.23
CA PRO A 366 -16.34 19.23 -11.61
C PRO A 366 -16.89 17.92 -12.17
N ASP A 367 -16.57 17.55 -13.41
CA ASP A 367 -17.05 16.30 -14.03
C ASP A 367 -16.43 15.07 -13.32
N VAL A 368 -15.15 15.12 -12.97
CA VAL A 368 -14.48 14.07 -12.17
C VAL A 368 -15.14 13.95 -10.81
N PHE A 369 -15.38 15.08 -10.16
CA PHE A 369 -16.01 15.13 -8.84
C PHE A 369 -17.47 14.66 -8.86
N LYS A 370 -18.26 15.10 -9.83
CA LYS A 370 -19.65 14.68 -9.99
C LYS A 370 -19.76 13.18 -10.25
N THR A 371 -18.87 12.60 -11.05
CA THR A 371 -18.83 11.14 -11.29
C THR A 371 -18.66 10.39 -9.98
N GLN A 372 -17.71 10.80 -9.14
CA GLN A 372 -17.50 10.19 -7.82
C GLN A 372 -18.71 10.40 -6.89
N LEU A 373 -19.26 11.61 -6.82
CA LEU A 373 -20.42 11.91 -5.99
C LEU A 373 -21.68 11.14 -6.43
N ARG A 374 -21.93 11.00 -7.74
CA ARG A 374 -23.03 10.18 -8.25
C ARG A 374 -22.91 8.74 -7.76
N ALA A 375 -21.73 8.15 -7.88
CA ALA A 375 -21.45 6.80 -7.40
C ALA A 375 -21.67 6.67 -5.87
N LEU A 376 -21.18 7.63 -5.07
CA LEU A 376 -21.33 7.66 -3.62
C LEU A 376 -22.81 7.80 -3.19
N LEU A 377 -23.55 8.75 -3.77
CA LEU A 377 -24.96 8.96 -3.42
C LEU A 377 -25.83 7.74 -3.77
N ARG A 378 -25.54 7.07 -4.90
CA ARG A 378 -26.19 5.79 -5.27
C ARG A 378 -25.85 4.68 -4.27
N ALA A 379 -24.57 4.57 -3.91
CA ALA A 379 -24.09 3.54 -2.97
C ALA A 379 -24.65 3.72 -1.56
N ALA A 380 -24.96 4.95 -1.14
CA ALA A 380 -25.54 5.27 0.16
C ALA A 380 -26.87 4.54 0.46
N LYS A 381 -27.56 4.00 -0.56
CA LYS A 381 -28.75 3.15 -0.40
C LYS A 381 -28.46 1.76 0.17
N TYR A 382 -27.19 1.33 0.14
CA TYR A 382 -26.80 -0.05 0.42
C TYR A 382 -26.10 -0.22 1.78
N GLY A 383 -25.96 0.85 2.57
CA GLY A 383 -25.37 0.78 3.89
C GLY A 383 -25.25 2.14 4.56
N ASN A 384 -24.54 2.19 5.69
CA ASN A 384 -24.35 3.41 6.48
C ASN A 384 -23.09 4.15 5.98
N LEU A 385 -23.24 4.88 4.87
CA LEU A 385 -22.20 5.70 4.26
C LEU A 385 -22.08 7.06 4.94
N ALA A 386 -20.85 7.55 5.08
CA ALA A 386 -20.54 8.96 5.24
C ALA A 386 -19.47 9.37 4.20
N ILE A 387 -19.54 10.61 3.70
CA ILE A 387 -18.57 11.16 2.75
C ILE A 387 -17.67 12.13 3.49
N MET A 388 -16.35 12.07 3.21
CA MET A 388 -15.36 12.96 3.78
C MET A 388 -14.56 13.68 2.68
N TYR A 389 -14.47 15.00 2.78
CA TYR A 389 -13.78 15.86 1.82
C TYR A 389 -12.41 16.27 2.35
N PRO A 390 -11.29 15.95 1.65
CA PRO A 390 -9.93 16.24 2.08
C PRO A 390 -9.48 17.67 1.73
N MET A 391 -8.41 18.15 2.38
CA MET A 391 -7.66 19.36 2.03
C MET A 391 -8.47 20.67 2.05
N ILE A 392 -9.45 20.76 2.94
CA ILE A 392 -10.27 21.97 3.12
C ILE A 392 -9.46 23.08 3.78
N ILE A 393 -9.61 24.32 3.29
CA ILE A 393 -8.97 25.51 3.85
C ILE A 393 -9.96 26.69 4.05
N SER A 394 -11.19 26.59 3.56
CA SER A 394 -12.14 27.70 3.61
C SER A 394 -13.60 27.25 3.71
N VAL A 395 -14.45 28.14 4.21
CA VAL A 395 -15.92 28.02 4.21
C VAL A 395 -16.46 27.95 2.77
N ASP A 396 -15.92 28.75 1.87
CA ASP A 396 -16.37 28.81 0.47
C ASP A 396 -16.21 27.47 -0.25
N GLU A 397 -15.13 26.71 0.03
CA GLU A 397 -14.94 25.37 -0.52
C GLU A 397 -16.08 24.43 -0.08
N VAL A 398 -16.44 24.45 1.20
CA VAL A 398 -17.52 23.61 1.75
C VAL A 398 -18.88 24.02 1.16
N LEU A 399 -19.14 25.31 1.02
CA LEU A 399 -20.36 25.80 0.38
C LEU A 399 -20.43 25.33 -1.08
N ARG A 400 -19.33 25.42 -1.83
CA ARG A 400 -19.27 24.96 -3.22
C ARG A 400 -19.45 23.45 -3.34
N ILE A 401 -18.88 22.66 -2.42
CA ILE A 401 -19.12 21.20 -2.35
C ILE A 401 -20.62 20.92 -2.16
N ARG A 402 -21.27 21.59 -1.23
CA ARG A 402 -22.71 21.41 -0.96
C ARG A 402 -23.59 21.74 -2.17
N GLU A 403 -23.23 22.80 -2.92
CA GLU A 403 -23.90 23.12 -4.18
C GLU A 403 -23.77 21.97 -5.20
N ILE A 404 -22.54 21.45 -5.41
CA ILE A 404 -22.31 20.36 -6.36
C ILE A 404 -23.04 19.09 -5.92
N VAL A 405 -23.06 18.76 -4.63
CA VAL A 405 -23.85 17.63 -4.11
C VAL A 405 -25.34 17.80 -4.40
N ALA A 406 -25.88 19.01 -4.21
CA ALA A 406 -27.26 19.30 -4.51
C ALA A 406 -27.55 19.20 -6.03
N GLU A 407 -26.64 19.68 -6.89
CA GLU A 407 -26.73 19.52 -8.35
C GLU A 407 -26.79 18.02 -8.72
N VAL A 408 -25.87 17.21 -8.20
CA VAL A 408 -25.80 15.76 -8.43
C VAL A 408 -27.07 15.05 -7.96
N ALA A 409 -27.58 15.39 -6.77
CA ALA A 409 -28.83 14.83 -6.25
C ALA A 409 -30.03 15.18 -7.16
N ALA A 410 -30.08 16.41 -7.69
CA ALA A 410 -31.12 16.83 -8.63
C ALA A 410 -31.02 16.10 -9.97
N GLU A 411 -29.80 15.84 -10.46
CA GLU A 411 -29.54 15.04 -11.66
C GLU A 411 -30.05 13.60 -11.48
N LEU A 412 -29.63 12.91 -10.42
CA LEU A 412 -30.07 11.54 -10.11
C LEU A 412 -31.60 11.45 -9.96
N LYS A 413 -32.21 12.44 -9.30
CA LYS A 413 -33.67 12.51 -9.17
C LYS A 413 -34.37 12.64 -10.52
N ARG A 414 -33.89 13.51 -11.41
CA ARG A 414 -34.43 13.71 -12.75
C ARG A 414 -34.32 12.44 -13.60
N GLU A 415 -33.21 11.72 -13.44
CA GLU A 415 -32.93 10.46 -14.14
C GLU A 415 -33.63 9.24 -13.49
N GLN A 416 -34.36 9.44 -12.40
CA GLN A 416 -35.06 8.40 -11.63
C GLN A 416 -34.11 7.30 -11.08
N ILE A 417 -32.84 7.66 -10.85
CA ILE A 417 -31.83 6.76 -10.26
C ILE A 417 -31.98 6.81 -8.73
N PRO A 418 -32.12 5.67 -8.05
CA PRO A 418 -32.21 5.62 -6.59
C PRO A 418 -30.93 6.11 -5.92
N TYR A 419 -31.06 7.04 -4.97
CA TYR A 419 -29.94 7.57 -4.19
C TYR A 419 -30.37 7.92 -2.75
N ALA A 420 -29.40 8.18 -1.88
CA ALA A 420 -29.60 8.79 -0.57
C ALA A 420 -28.51 9.85 -0.32
N ILE A 421 -28.82 10.82 0.54
CA ILE A 421 -27.84 11.80 0.99
C ILE A 421 -27.26 11.27 2.31
N PRO A 422 -25.98 10.86 2.35
CA PRO A 422 -25.35 10.40 3.57
C PRO A 422 -24.84 11.56 4.43
N GLU A 423 -24.35 11.28 5.64
CA GLU A 423 -23.57 12.25 6.42
C GLU A 423 -22.39 12.77 5.59
N GLN A 424 -22.09 14.07 5.72
CA GLN A 424 -21.00 14.71 5.01
C GLN A 424 -20.09 15.43 5.99
N GLY A 425 -18.84 15.05 6.02
CA GLY A 425 -17.81 15.64 6.85
C GLY A 425 -16.60 16.10 6.06
N ILE A 426 -15.67 16.71 6.75
CA ILE A 426 -14.42 17.18 6.18
C ILE A 426 -13.23 16.64 6.95
N MET A 427 -12.12 16.49 6.24
CA MET A 427 -10.84 16.21 6.89
C MET A 427 -10.23 17.54 7.36
N ILE A 428 -9.96 17.62 8.67
CA ILE A 428 -9.23 18.73 9.26
C ILE A 428 -7.76 18.34 9.28
N GLU A 429 -7.01 18.84 8.32
CA GLU A 429 -5.61 18.47 8.10
C GLU A 429 -4.73 19.66 7.70
N THR A 430 -5.32 20.84 7.64
CA THR A 430 -4.60 22.10 7.41
C THR A 430 -4.75 23.02 8.62
N PRO A 431 -3.71 23.77 9.03
CA PRO A 431 -3.83 24.75 10.09
C PRO A 431 -4.92 25.80 9.83
N ALA A 432 -5.17 26.13 8.55
CA ALA A 432 -6.25 27.05 8.18
C ALA A 432 -7.62 26.51 8.59
N ALA A 433 -7.92 25.23 8.30
CA ALA A 433 -9.18 24.61 8.69
C ALA A 433 -9.35 24.54 10.22
N VAL A 434 -8.27 24.28 10.96
CA VAL A 434 -8.31 24.32 12.43
C VAL A 434 -8.73 25.69 12.96
N MET A 435 -8.15 26.75 12.40
CA MET A 435 -8.41 28.12 12.86
C MET A 435 -9.84 28.61 12.62
N ILE A 436 -10.55 28.02 11.65
CA ILE A 436 -11.94 28.34 11.30
C ILE A 436 -12.89 27.15 11.53
N CYS A 437 -12.50 26.23 12.43
CA CYS A 437 -13.27 25.00 12.63
C CYS A 437 -14.67 25.21 13.18
N GLU A 438 -14.92 26.27 13.96
CA GLU A 438 -16.25 26.60 14.46
C GLU A 438 -17.21 26.94 13.30
N GLU A 439 -16.76 27.78 12.36
CA GLU A 439 -17.54 28.15 11.17
C GLU A 439 -17.76 26.95 10.24
N LEU A 440 -16.75 26.11 10.08
CA LEU A 440 -16.85 24.88 9.27
C LEU A 440 -17.82 23.86 9.88
N ALA A 441 -17.85 23.75 11.23
CA ALA A 441 -18.72 22.81 11.93
C ALA A 441 -20.22 23.07 11.71
N GLU A 442 -20.62 24.32 11.46
CA GLU A 442 -22.01 24.68 11.14
C GLU A 442 -22.46 24.13 9.77
N LEU A 443 -21.52 23.77 8.90
CA LEU A 443 -21.79 23.38 7.52
C LEU A 443 -21.70 21.87 7.25
N VAL A 444 -21.14 21.11 8.20
CA VAL A 444 -20.88 19.68 8.03
C VAL A 444 -21.42 18.86 9.18
N ASP A 445 -21.43 17.52 9.04
CA ASP A 445 -21.96 16.62 10.06
C ASP A 445 -20.87 16.12 11.01
N PHE A 446 -19.61 16.12 10.59
CA PHE A 446 -18.48 15.65 11.39
C PHE A 446 -17.13 16.18 10.91
N PHE A 447 -16.13 16.06 11.78
CA PHE A 447 -14.73 16.24 11.47
C PHE A 447 -13.95 14.93 11.60
N SER A 448 -13.00 14.72 10.68
CA SER A 448 -11.97 13.67 10.82
C SER A 448 -10.60 14.33 10.71
N ILE A 449 -9.79 14.19 11.75
CA ILE A 449 -8.50 14.87 11.83
C ILE A 449 -7.43 14.03 11.12
N GLY A 450 -6.90 14.55 10.03
CA GLY A 450 -5.80 13.98 9.26
C GLY A 450 -4.45 14.35 9.86
N THR A 451 -4.04 13.68 10.93
CA THR A 451 -2.89 14.09 11.76
C THR A 451 -1.57 14.10 11.01
N ASN A 452 -1.40 13.28 9.97
CA ASN A 452 -0.16 13.22 9.20
C ASN A 452 0.08 14.54 8.44
N ASP A 453 -0.90 14.99 7.67
CA ASP A 453 -0.83 16.24 6.90
C ASP A 453 -0.93 17.45 7.84
N LEU A 454 -1.75 17.38 8.90
CA LEU A 454 -1.79 18.44 9.91
C LEU A 454 -0.41 18.65 10.55
N THR A 455 0.31 17.59 10.90
CA THR A 455 1.68 17.67 11.44
C THR A 455 2.64 18.27 10.42
N GLN A 456 2.61 17.77 9.18
CA GLN A 456 3.44 18.25 8.08
C GLN A 456 3.29 19.76 7.87
N TYR A 457 2.06 20.24 7.75
CA TYR A 457 1.79 21.67 7.49
C TYR A 457 2.03 22.56 8.71
N THR A 458 1.75 22.05 9.93
CA THR A 458 1.98 22.80 11.17
C THR A 458 3.46 23.00 11.43
N LEU A 459 4.28 21.97 11.21
CA LEU A 459 5.72 22.03 11.46
C LEU A 459 6.51 22.50 10.23
N ALA A 460 5.85 22.67 9.06
CA ALA A 460 6.50 23.00 7.79
C ALA A 460 7.60 21.99 7.41
N ILE A 461 7.33 20.70 7.60
CA ILE A 461 8.27 19.60 7.35
C ILE A 461 7.64 18.64 6.34
N ASP A 462 8.34 18.37 5.25
CA ASP A 462 7.98 17.31 4.32
C ASP A 462 8.28 15.94 4.95
N ARG A 463 7.21 15.20 5.29
CA ARG A 463 7.30 13.87 5.93
C ARG A 463 7.87 12.77 5.03
N GLN A 464 8.02 13.04 3.72
CA GLN A 464 8.64 12.11 2.77
C GLN A 464 10.15 12.33 2.65
N ASN A 465 10.67 13.43 3.21
CA ASN A 465 12.08 13.74 3.17
C ASN A 465 12.82 13.12 4.37
N GLU A 466 13.48 11.99 4.14
CA GLU A 466 14.25 11.26 5.16
C GLU A 466 15.27 12.12 5.94
N LYS A 467 15.77 13.21 5.33
CA LYS A 467 16.71 14.14 5.99
C LYS A 467 16.06 14.95 7.12
N LEU A 468 14.73 14.97 7.17
CA LEU A 468 13.95 15.72 8.15
C LEU A 468 13.32 14.82 9.23
N ASP A 469 13.58 13.52 9.23
CA ASP A 469 12.97 12.56 10.17
C ASP A 469 13.21 12.94 11.63
N GLU A 470 14.41 13.43 11.96
CA GLU A 470 14.75 13.88 13.34
C GLU A 470 14.00 15.14 13.78
N PHE A 471 13.49 15.94 12.84
CA PHE A 471 12.70 17.15 13.11
C PHE A 471 11.19 16.87 13.10
N TYR A 472 10.75 15.78 12.47
CA TYR A 472 9.35 15.41 12.37
C TYR A 472 8.86 14.79 13.69
N ASN A 473 8.16 15.60 14.48
CA ASN A 473 7.61 15.16 15.77
C ASN A 473 6.07 15.24 15.76
N PRO A 474 5.37 14.12 15.53
CA PRO A 474 3.91 14.11 15.54
C PRO A 474 3.30 14.36 16.95
N HIS A 475 4.09 14.18 18.02
CA HIS A 475 3.68 14.50 19.39
C HIS A 475 3.89 15.99 19.77
N HIS A 476 4.24 16.83 18.79
CA HIS A 476 4.50 18.24 19.04
C HIS A 476 3.28 18.93 19.64
N GLU A 477 3.49 19.73 20.69
CA GLU A 477 2.39 20.35 21.45
C GLU A 477 1.49 21.25 20.59
N ALA A 478 2.03 21.90 19.55
CA ALA A 478 1.22 22.66 18.60
C ALA A 478 0.19 21.78 17.87
N VAL A 479 0.59 20.58 17.45
CA VAL A 479 -0.31 19.63 16.79
C VAL A 479 -1.39 19.16 17.75
N LEU A 480 -1.01 18.79 18.98
CA LEU A 480 -1.95 18.33 20.00
C LEU A 480 -2.95 19.44 20.40
N ARG A 481 -2.52 20.70 20.46
CA ARG A 481 -3.43 21.85 20.68
C ARG A 481 -4.40 22.05 19.51
N MET A 482 -3.94 21.89 18.27
CA MET A 482 -4.81 21.97 17.10
C MET A 482 -5.86 20.85 17.07
N ILE A 483 -5.48 19.64 17.51
CA ILE A 483 -6.44 18.53 17.70
C ILE A 483 -7.51 18.92 18.72
N GLN A 484 -7.11 19.46 19.89
CA GLN A 484 -8.06 19.93 20.91
C GLN A 484 -8.98 21.02 20.37
N MET A 485 -8.44 22.05 19.70
CA MET A 485 -9.25 23.11 19.10
C MET A 485 -10.29 22.56 18.13
N THR A 486 -9.91 21.57 17.32
CA THR A 486 -10.82 20.92 16.35
C THR A 486 -11.95 20.18 17.06
N ILE A 487 -11.64 19.42 18.11
CA ILE A 487 -12.64 18.70 18.91
C ILE A 487 -13.61 19.68 19.56
N ASP A 488 -13.10 20.73 20.20
CA ASP A 488 -13.90 21.75 20.86
C ASP A 488 -14.81 22.49 19.88
N GLY A 489 -14.28 22.84 18.68
CA GLY A 489 -15.05 23.48 17.62
C GLY A 489 -16.19 22.60 17.08
N ALA A 490 -15.93 21.29 16.89
CA ALA A 490 -16.97 20.34 16.50
C ALA A 490 -18.07 20.23 17.59
N HIS A 491 -17.68 20.02 18.83
CA HIS A 491 -18.60 19.82 19.96
C HIS A 491 -19.45 21.05 20.24
N LYS A 492 -18.90 22.25 20.06
CA LYS A 492 -19.65 23.50 20.18
C LYS A 492 -20.84 23.58 19.22
N ALA A 493 -20.70 23.02 18.01
CA ALA A 493 -21.77 22.90 17.04
C ALA A 493 -22.58 21.60 17.17
N GLY A 494 -22.34 20.78 18.20
CA GLY A 494 -23.01 19.50 18.40
C GLY A 494 -22.60 18.41 17.39
N LYS A 495 -21.39 18.54 16.80
CA LYS A 495 -20.85 17.59 15.84
C LYS A 495 -19.80 16.70 16.51
N TRP A 496 -19.59 15.49 15.95
CA TRP A 496 -18.56 14.61 16.44
C TRP A 496 -17.23 14.81 15.70
N ALA A 497 -16.13 14.48 16.37
CA ALA A 497 -14.78 14.56 15.82
C ALA A 497 -14.03 13.25 16.01
N GLY A 498 -13.37 12.78 14.93
CA GLY A 498 -12.51 11.61 14.94
C GLY A 498 -11.08 11.92 14.49
N ILE A 499 -10.19 10.93 14.66
CA ILE A 499 -8.81 10.96 14.15
C ILE A 499 -8.63 9.79 13.19
N CYS A 500 -8.19 10.06 11.96
CA CYS A 500 -7.90 9.02 10.95
C CYS A 500 -6.41 8.94 10.56
N GLY A 501 -5.58 9.84 11.07
CA GLY A 501 -4.13 9.80 10.89
C GLY A 501 -3.44 8.78 11.81
N GLU A 502 -2.13 8.61 11.62
CA GLU A 502 -1.33 7.60 12.34
C GLU A 502 -1.32 7.80 13.86
N LEU A 503 -1.46 9.02 14.34
CA LEU A 503 -1.56 9.30 15.78
C LEU A 503 -2.75 8.59 16.45
N GLY A 504 -3.83 8.29 15.71
CA GLY A 504 -4.96 7.53 16.24
C GLY A 504 -4.59 6.13 16.71
N ALA A 505 -3.55 5.53 16.14
CA ALA A 505 -3.03 4.22 16.51
C ALA A 505 -2.00 4.25 17.66
N ASP A 506 -1.55 5.44 18.06
CA ASP A 506 -0.59 5.59 19.13
C ASP A 506 -1.26 5.41 20.50
N THR A 507 -1.07 4.23 21.08
CA THR A 507 -1.68 3.88 22.36
C THR A 507 -1.13 4.70 23.54
N THR A 508 -0.02 5.42 23.38
CA THR A 508 0.51 6.33 24.40
C THR A 508 -0.29 7.63 24.48
N LEU A 509 -0.94 8.02 23.38
CA LEU A 509 -1.79 9.20 23.28
C LEU A 509 -3.29 8.90 23.42
N THR A 510 -3.70 7.62 23.40
CA THR A 510 -5.13 7.25 23.46
C THR A 510 -5.83 7.88 24.66
N GLU A 511 -5.22 7.84 25.85
CA GLU A 511 -5.78 8.43 27.06
C GLU A 511 -5.98 9.95 26.91
N ARG A 512 -4.97 10.65 26.43
CA ARG A 512 -5.02 12.09 26.18
C ARG A 512 -6.12 12.45 25.16
N PHE A 513 -6.28 11.67 24.08
CA PHE A 513 -7.34 11.91 23.11
C PHE A 513 -8.75 11.68 23.69
N VAL A 514 -8.91 10.66 24.50
CA VAL A 514 -10.18 10.42 25.20
C VAL A 514 -10.48 11.57 26.18
N GLU A 515 -9.50 12.06 26.94
CA GLU A 515 -9.64 13.24 27.83
C GLU A 515 -9.98 14.51 27.04
N MET A 516 -9.37 14.72 25.87
CA MET A 516 -9.67 15.82 24.95
C MET A 516 -11.10 15.82 24.42
N GLY A 517 -11.77 14.67 24.47
CA GLY A 517 -13.12 14.61 24.00
C GLY A 517 -13.33 13.87 22.69
N ILE A 518 -12.33 13.16 22.16
CA ILE A 518 -12.46 12.45 20.87
C ILE A 518 -13.63 11.46 20.87
N ASP A 519 -14.35 11.37 19.76
CA ASP A 519 -15.51 10.48 19.58
C ASP A 519 -15.16 9.22 18.78
N GLU A 520 -14.09 9.29 17.97
CA GLU A 520 -13.70 8.22 17.08
C GLU A 520 -12.17 8.17 16.87
N LEU A 521 -11.60 6.97 16.85
CA LEU A 521 -10.22 6.71 16.45
C LEU A 521 -10.21 5.70 15.31
N SER A 522 -9.75 6.11 14.13
CA SER A 522 -9.62 5.25 12.95
C SER A 522 -8.17 4.87 12.73
N VAL A 523 -7.91 3.56 12.74
CA VAL A 523 -6.56 3.01 12.81
C VAL A 523 -6.39 1.89 11.78
N ALA A 524 -5.15 1.45 11.55
CA ALA A 524 -4.93 0.23 10.77
C ALA A 524 -5.71 -0.94 11.40
N PRO A 525 -6.29 -1.87 10.62
CA PRO A 525 -7.09 -2.98 11.16
C PRO A 525 -6.38 -3.75 12.28
N SER A 526 -5.08 -3.98 12.16
CA SER A 526 -4.26 -4.67 13.16
C SER A 526 -4.16 -3.94 14.52
N MET A 527 -4.42 -2.64 14.56
CA MET A 527 -4.35 -1.81 15.78
C MET A 527 -5.68 -1.67 16.52
N VAL A 528 -6.79 -2.06 15.89
CA VAL A 528 -8.14 -1.90 16.43
C VAL A 528 -8.27 -2.47 17.85
N LEU A 529 -7.86 -3.71 18.06
CA LEU A 529 -7.99 -4.37 19.36
C LEU A 529 -7.05 -3.77 20.41
N SER A 530 -5.86 -3.28 20.02
CA SER A 530 -4.93 -2.62 20.92
C SER A 530 -5.50 -1.30 21.45
N VAL A 531 -6.05 -0.48 20.56
CA VAL A 531 -6.68 0.79 20.92
C VAL A 531 -7.94 0.54 21.76
N ARG A 532 -8.78 -0.43 21.37
CA ARG A 532 -9.98 -0.82 22.16
C ARG A 532 -9.61 -1.26 23.56
N SER A 533 -8.59 -2.13 23.71
CA SER A 533 -8.17 -2.58 25.03
C SER A 533 -7.75 -1.40 25.93
N LYS A 534 -6.96 -0.47 25.34
CA LYS A 534 -6.52 0.73 26.06
C LYS A 534 -7.71 1.58 26.53
N ILE A 535 -8.71 1.80 25.68
CA ILE A 535 -9.93 2.54 26.04
C ILE A 535 -10.70 1.79 27.15
N CYS A 536 -10.89 0.49 27.04
CA CYS A 536 -11.63 -0.31 28.02
C CYS A 536 -10.93 -0.38 29.39
N GLU A 537 -9.62 -0.19 29.45
CA GLU A 537 -8.84 -0.19 30.69
C GLU A 537 -8.85 1.18 31.41
N MET A 538 -9.18 2.25 30.72
CA MET A 538 -9.26 3.60 31.29
C MET A 538 -10.37 3.72 32.34
N ALA A 539 -10.14 4.61 33.33
CA ALA A 539 -11.06 4.87 34.41
C ALA A 539 -12.38 5.53 33.96
#